data_e181067c9bc7fb26fbae53dfe4516798
#
_entry.id   e181067c9bc7fb26fbae53dfe4516798
#
_cell.length_a   1.000
_cell.length_b   1.000
_cell.length_c   1.000
_cell.angle_alpha   90.00
_cell.angle_beta   90.00
_cell.angle_gamma   90.00
#
_symmetry.space_group_name_H-M   'P 1'
#
loop_
_entity.id
_entity.type
_entity.pdbx_description
1 polymer ?
#
loop_
_entity_poly.entity_id
_entity_poly.type
_entity_poly.pdbx_seq_one_letter_code
_entity_poly.pdbx_strand_id
1 'polypeptide(L)'
;MSDNPEVLENAEVKWAFPAVSPGAKPLGGRILVQLRRTKQKTTGAGIILVEETKESEKWNNMVAKVIEVGPLAFKNRDTMQGWPEGSWCEVGDYIRVPKWGGDRWEVKVTGESDHEDPALFMILNDHEIIAKVIGDPLAMKAFL
;
A
#
# COMPACT_ATOMS: atom_id res chain seq x y z
N MET A 1 3.64 9.67 24.08
CA MET A 1 3.66 9.66 23.30
C MET A 1 4.12 8.91 22.75
N SER A 2 4.26 8.41 22.47
CA SER A 2 4.71 7.95 21.99
C SER A 2 4.66 7.39 20.92
N ASP A 3 4.13 6.78 20.52
CA ASP A 3 4.07 6.49 19.48
C ASP A 3 4.25 7.35 18.75
N ASN A 4 4.87 7.61 18.66
CA ASN A 4 5.47 8.52 18.06
C ASN A 4 5.37 8.48 16.64
N PRO A 5 4.55 9.27 16.03
CA PRO A 5 4.41 9.28 14.60
C PRO A 5 5.73 9.44 13.89
N GLU A 6 6.70 10.07 14.55
CA GLU A 6 7.97 10.27 13.90
C GLU A 6 8.70 8.98 13.60
N VAL A 7 8.44 7.93 14.37
CA VAL A 7 9.03 6.64 14.09
C VAL A 7 8.54 6.10 12.77
N LEU A 8 7.27 6.34 12.45
CA LEU A 8 6.67 5.88 11.22
C LEU A 8 6.92 6.82 10.05
N GLU A 9 7.44 8.03 10.35
CA GLU A 9 7.70 9.03 9.32
C GLU A 9 9.16 9.13 8.95
N ASN A 10 9.97 8.14 9.28
CA ASN A 10 11.38 8.18 8.97
C ASN A 10 11.61 8.06 7.46
N ALA A 11 12.86 8.25 7.04
CA ALA A 11 13.19 8.30 5.62
C ALA A 11 12.86 7.00 4.89
N GLU A 12 12.97 5.87 5.58
CA GLU A 12 12.68 4.60 4.95
C GLU A 12 11.20 4.45 4.65
N VAL A 13 10.35 4.90 5.57
CA VAL A 13 8.91 4.86 5.36
C VAL A 13 8.53 5.81 4.23
N LYS A 14 9.13 6.99 4.18
CA LYS A 14 8.85 7.95 3.11
C LYS A 14 9.28 7.42 1.76
N TRP A 15 10.37 6.67 1.73
CA TRP A 15 10.79 6.06 0.48
C TRP A 15 9.83 4.95 0.06
N ALA A 16 9.39 4.13 1.01
CA ALA A 16 8.51 3.00 0.72
C ALA A 16 7.12 3.45 0.27
N PHE A 17 6.68 4.60 0.77
CA PHE A 17 5.37 5.16 0.45
C PHE A 17 5.53 6.62 0.03
N PRO A 18 6.13 6.89 -1.13
CA PRO A 18 6.38 8.27 -1.53
C PRO A 18 5.08 9.03 -1.75
N ALA A 19 5.10 10.31 -1.36
CA ALA A 19 3.94 11.18 -1.50
C ALA A 19 3.85 11.65 -2.94
N VAL A 20 2.98 11.02 -3.72
CA VAL A 20 2.77 11.37 -5.12
C VAL A 20 1.30 11.16 -5.43
N SER A 21 0.75 11.99 -6.32
CA SER A 21 -0.65 11.86 -6.69
C SER A 21 -0.91 10.53 -7.36
N PRO A 22 -1.92 9.78 -6.89
CA PRO A 22 -2.21 8.49 -7.51
C PRO A 22 -2.87 8.60 -8.88
N GLY A 23 -3.47 9.73 -9.19
CA GLY A 23 -4.11 9.92 -10.48
C GLY A 23 -5.51 9.36 -10.59
N ALA A 24 -6.00 8.71 -9.56
CA ALA A 24 -7.33 8.12 -9.58
C ALA A 24 -7.95 8.24 -8.19
N LYS A 25 -9.26 8.04 -8.13
CA LYS A 25 -10.01 8.23 -6.89
C LYS A 25 -10.97 7.04 -6.73
N PRO A 26 -11.05 6.46 -5.53
CA PRO A 26 -11.94 5.32 -5.35
C PRO A 26 -13.40 5.76 -5.34
N LEU A 27 -14.26 4.96 -5.93
CA LEU A 27 -15.68 5.23 -5.98
C LEU A 27 -16.44 4.15 -5.21
N GLY A 28 -17.61 4.54 -4.68
CA GLY A 28 -18.46 3.58 -3.98
C GLY A 28 -17.79 3.03 -2.75
N GLY A 29 -17.81 1.73 -2.63
CA GLY A 29 -17.23 1.04 -1.47
C GLY A 29 -15.79 0.61 -1.66
N ARG A 30 -15.06 1.27 -2.52
CA ARG A 30 -13.68 0.90 -2.80
C ARG A 30 -12.70 1.72 -2.01
N ILE A 31 -11.48 1.20 -1.89
CA ILE A 31 -10.39 1.83 -1.14
C ILE A 31 -9.21 1.99 -2.08
N LEU A 32 -8.57 3.15 -2.03
CA LEU A 32 -7.32 3.39 -2.76
C LEU A 32 -6.16 3.25 -1.80
N VAL A 33 -5.23 2.39 -2.14
CA VAL A 33 -4.05 2.15 -1.31
C VAL A 33 -2.79 2.28 -2.15
N GLN A 34 -1.67 2.54 -1.47
CA GLN A 34 -0.36 2.58 -2.08
C GLN A 34 0.43 1.39 -1.56
N LEU A 35 0.86 0.54 -2.47
CA LEU A 35 1.63 -0.63 -2.08
C LEU A 35 3.02 -0.20 -1.66
N ARG A 36 3.60 -0.94 -0.70
CA ARG A 36 4.93 -0.64 -0.21
C ARG A 36 5.96 -0.90 -1.31
N ARG A 37 6.80 0.10 -1.62
CA ARG A 37 7.91 -0.09 -2.52
C ARG A 37 8.96 -0.94 -1.82
N THR A 38 9.63 -1.79 -2.57
CA THR A 38 10.75 -2.56 -2.04
C THR A 38 11.97 -2.24 -2.85
N LYS A 39 13.12 -2.15 -2.17
CA LYS A 39 14.35 -1.87 -2.86
C LYS A 39 14.83 -3.10 -3.61
N GLN A 40 15.50 -2.85 -4.73
CA GLN A 40 16.09 -3.92 -5.50
C GLN A 40 17.17 -4.60 -4.67
N LYS A 41 17.13 -5.93 -4.64
CA LYS A 41 18.08 -6.68 -3.84
C LYS A 41 19.30 -7.03 -4.66
N THR A 42 20.45 -7.10 -3.99
CA THR A 42 21.67 -7.61 -4.61
C THR A 42 22.19 -8.76 -3.78
N THR A 43 22.95 -9.64 -4.42
CA THR A 43 23.60 -10.72 -3.70
C THR A 43 24.83 -10.17 -3.02
N GLY A 44 25.47 -11.00 -2.19
CA GLY A 44 26.71 -10.61 -1.55
C GLY A 44 27.83 -10.29 -2.52
N ALA A 45 27.73 -10.78 -3.75
CA ALA A 45 28.70 -10.50 -4.79
C ALA A 45 28.29 -9.29 -5.64
N GLY A 46 27.21 -8.62 -5.29
CA GLY A 46 26.76 -7.46 -6.03
C GLY A 46 25.91 -7.78 -7.22
N ILE A 47 25.48 -9.00 -7.37
CA ILE A 47 24.66 -9.40 -8.50
C ILE A 47 23.22 -8.96 -8.26
N ILE A 48 22.66 -8.23 -9.23
CA ILE A 48 21.30 -7.74 -9.13
C ILE A 48 20.34 -8.83 -9.55
N LEU A 49 19.20 -8.94 -8.84
CA LEU A 49 18.19 -9.93 -9.17
C LEU A 49 17.69 -9.74 -10.59
N VAL A 50 17.29 -10.86 -11.21
CA VAL A 50 16.76 -10.79 -12.57
C VAL A 50 15.43 -10.03 -12.55
N GLU A 51 15.12 -9.48 -13.73
CA GLU A 51 13.95 -8.62 -13.85
C GLU A 51 12.65 -9.31 -13.47
N GLU A 52 12.49 -10.55 -13.84
CA GLU A 52 11.26 -11.29 -13.51
C GLU A 52 11.04 -11.39 -12.02
N THR A 53 12.10 -11.70 -11.28
CA THR A 53 12.00 -11.83 -9.83
C THR A 53 11.65 -10.48 -9.21
N LYS A 54 12.26 -9.42 -9.72
CA LYS A 54 12.01 -8.08 -9.22
C LYS A 54 10.55 -7.67 -9.44
N GLU A 55 10.03 -7.94 -10.65
CA GLU A 55 8.64 -7.61 -10.95
C GLU A 55 7.68 -8.40 -10.07
N SER A 56 7.97 -9.68 -9.89
CA SER A 56 7.12 -10.52 -9.08
C SER A 56 7.07 -10.03 -7.64
N GLU A 57 8.22 -9.68 -7.07
CA GLU A 57 8.26 -9.15 -5.71
C GLU A 57 7.49 -7.84 -5.61
N LYS A 58 7.64 -6.99 -6.61
CA LYS A 58 6.99 -5.69 -6.61
C LYS A 58 5.48 -5.82 -6.51
N TRP A 59 4.91 -6.67 -7.35
CA TRP A 59 3.45 -6.78 -7.41
C TRP A 59 2.85 -7.71 -6.35
N ASN A 60 3.69 -8.51 -5.69
CA ASN A 60 3.24 -9.43 -4.66
C ASN A 60 3.35 -8.85 -3.26
N ASN A 61 3.70 -7.59 -3.16
CA ASN A 61 3.80 -6.95 -1.85
C ASN A 61 2.40 -6.71 -1.32
N MET A 62 2.14 -7.23 -0.13
CA MET A 62 0.80 -7.20 0.45
C MET A 62 0.65 -6.16 1.56
N VAL A 63 1.66 -5.32 1.77
CA VAL A 63 1.57 -4.23 2.75
C VAL A 63 1.30 -2.94 2.00
N ALA A 64 0.31 -2.19 2.46
CA ALA A 64 -0.10 -0.98 1.77
C ALA A 64 -0.52 0.11 2.76
N LYS A 65 -0.42 1.35 2.30
CA LYS A 65 -0.87 2.50 3.06
C LYS A 65 -2.20 2.97 2.48
N VAL A 66 -3.17 3.23 3.33
CA VAL A 66 -4.49 3.71 2.88
C VAL A 66 -4.35 5.17 2.46
N ILE A 67 -4.65 5.46 1.20
CA ILE A 67 -4.54 6.81 0.66
C ILE A 67 -5.89 7.51 0.66
N GLU A 68 -6.94 6.79 0.27
CA GLU A 68 -8.27 7.38 0.22
C GLU A 68 -9.32 6.29 0.39
N VAL A 69 -10.42 6.64 1.03
CA VAL A 69 -11.52 5.71 1.30
C VAL A 69 -12.73 6.20 0.50
N GLY A 70 -13.34 5.31 -0.26
CA GLY A 70 -14.50 5.68 -1.05
C GLY A 70 -15.67 6.10 -0.18
N PRO A 71 -16.59 6.88 -0.73
CA PRO A 71 -17.67 7.47 0.08
C PRO A 71 -18.62 6.45 0.69
N LEU A 72 -18.75 5.28 0.10
CA LEU A 72 -19.65 4.24 0.61
C LEU A 72 -18.90 3.08 1.25
N ALA A 73 -17.59 3.25 1.50
CA ALA A 73 -16.80 2.18 2.09
C ALA A 73 -17.28 1.86 3.50
N PHE A 74 -17.28 0.58 3.84
CA PHE A 74 -17.65 0.08 5.15
C PHE A 74 -19.10 0.40 5.52
N LYS A 75 -19.95 0.42 4.51
CA LYS A 75 -21.38 0.66 4.70
C LYS A 75 -22.18 -0.42 3.98
N ASN A 76 -23.35 -0.72 4.55
CA ASN A 76 -24.29 -1.61 3.90
C ASN A 76 -24.91 -0.86 2.73
N ARG A 77 -24.85 -1.45 1.55
CA ARG A 77 -25.34 -0.77 0.34
C ARG A 77 -26.84 -0.55 0.34
N ASP A 78 -27.57 -1.42 0.98
CA ASP A 78 -29.02 -1.31 0.99
C ASP A 78 -29.52 -0.30 2.00
N THR A 79 -28.91 -0.26 3.18
CA THR A 79 -29.36 0.62 4.26
C THR A 79 -28.52 1.87 4.39
N MET A 80 -27.33 1.87 3.79
CA MET A 80 -26.34 2.96 3.92
C MET A 80 -25.83 3.15 5.32
N GLN A 81 -26.05 2.19 6.19
CA GLN A 81 -25.54 2.25 7.55
C GLN A 81 -24.18 1.58 7.62
N GLY A 82 -23.37 2.04 8.56
CA GLY A 82 -22.04 1.48 8.76
C GLY A 82 -22.10 0.03 9.15
N TRP A 83 -21.01 -0.70 8.88
CA TRP A 83 -20.89 -2.08 9.29
C TRP A 83 -20.84 -2.18 10.81
N PRO A 84 -21.28 -3.29 11.37
CA PRO A 84 -21.23 -3.47 12.84
C PRO A 84 -19.84 -3.27 13.42
N GLU A 85 -18.81 -3.62 12.68
CA GLU A 85 -17.44 -3.41 13.14
C GLU A 85 -16.94 -1.99 12.93
N GLY A 86 -17.74 -1.16 12.29
CA GLY A 86 -17.32 0.18 11.92
C GLY A 86 -16.37 0.13 10.73
N SER A 87 -15.63 1.22 10.54
CA SER A 87 -14.66 1.30 9.45
C SER A 87 -13.46 0.44 9.80
N TRP A 88 -13.00 -0.34 8.82
CA TRP A 88 -11.86 -1.22 9.05
C TRP A 88 -10.52 -0.46 8.98
N CYS A 89 -10.50 0.68 8.30
CA CYS A 89 -9.28 1.47 8.23
C CYS A 89 -9.62 2.91 7.91
N GLU A 90 -8.64 3.79 8.09
CA GLU A 90 -8.76 5.20 7.79
C GLU A 90 -7.54 5.63 6.98
N VAL A 91 -7.65 6.80 6.35
CA VAL A 91 -6.54 7.37 5.58
C VAL A 91 -5.32 7.46 6.49
N GLY A 92 -4.20 6.97 5.99
CA GLY A 92 -2.95 6.96 6.73
C GLY A 92 -2.63 5.66 7.42
N ASP A 93 -3.62 4.77 7.56
CA ASP A 93 -3.38 3.46 8.14
C ASP A 93 -2.56 2.58 7.21
N TYR A 94 -1.85 1.62 7.79
CA TYR A 94 -1.15 0.59 7.03
C TYR A 94 -1.94 -0.70 7.17
N ILE A 95 -2.14 -1.39 6.05
CA ILE A 95 -2.99 -2.58 6.01
C ILE A 95 -2.33 -3.67 5.18
N ARG A 96 -2.87 -4.87 5.30
CA ARG A 96 -2.50 -5.97 4.44
C ARG A 96 -3.61 -6.19 3.44
N VAL A 97 -3.22 -6.36 2.19
CA VAL A 97 -4.15 -6.57 1.08
C VAL A 97 -3.85 -7.90 0.41
N PRO A 98 -4.79 -8.44 -0.37
CA PRO A 98 -4.55 -9.71 -1.04
C PRO A 98 -3.39 -9.62 -2.01
N LYS A 99 -2.72 -10.75 -2.17
CA LYS A 99 -1.63 -10.86 -3.14
C LYS A 99 -2.14 -10.65 -4.57
N TRP A 100 -3.35 -11.09 -4.83
CA TRP A 100 -3.95 -11.00 -6.16
C TRP A 100 -5.20 -10.13 -6.11
N GLY A 101 -5.60 -9.64 -7.29
CA GLY A 101 -6.83 -8.88 -7.41
C GLY A 101 -6.62 -7.39 -7.35
N GLY A 102 -7.72 -6.66 -7.38
CA GLY A 102 -7.67 -5.21 -7.39
C GLY A 102 -7.19 -4.66 -8.72
N ASP A 103 -7.37 -3.36 -8.87
CA ASP A 103 -6.88 -2.63 -10.03
C ASP A 103 -5.57 -1.97 -9.63
N ARG A 104 -4.50 -2.22 -10.36
CA ARG A 104 -3.14 -1.79 -9.98
C ARG A 104 -2.50 -0.99 -11.08
N TRP A 105 -1.73 0.04 -10.70
CA TRP A 105 -1.00 0.84 -11.68
C TRP A 105 0.21 1.49 -11.01
N GLU A 106 1.08 2.07 -11.84
CA GLU A 106 2.32 2.71 -11.40
C GLU A 106 2.26 4.20 -11.67
N VAL A 107 2.90 4.98 -10.81
CA VAL A 107 3.07 6.41 -11.02
C VAL A 107 4.53 6.73 -10.76
N LYS A 108 5.17 7.40 -11.71
CA LYS A 108 6.57 7.81 -11.54
C LYS A 108 6.65 8.87 -10.44
N VAL A 109 7.63 8.70 -9.57
CA VAL A 109 7.81 9.65 -8.47
C VAL A 109 8.61 10.85 -8.96
N THR A 110 8.02 12.03 -8.86
CA THR A 110 8.64 13.26 -9.31
C THR A 110 9.93 13.53 -8.51
N GLY A 111 10.97 13.87 -9.23
CA GLY A 111 12.23 14.20 -8.59
C GLY A 111 13.17 13.03 -8.36
N GLU A 112 12.72 11.82 -8.64
CA GLU A 112 13.58 10.65 -8.54
C GLU A 112 14.10 10.28 -9.92
N SER A 113 15.22 9.57 -9.93
CA SER A 113 15.81 9.16 -11.21
C SER A 113 14.94 8.09 -11.87
N ASP A 114 15.18 7.88 -13.16
CA ASP A 114 14.45 6.85 -13.89
C ASP A 114 14.80 5.44 -13.41
N HIS A 115 15.86 5.33 -12.61
CA HIS A 115 16.28 4.04 -12.08
C HIS A 115 15.57 3.66 -10.79
N GLU A 116 14.85 4.60 -10.18
CA GLU A 116 14.09 4.31 -8.98
C GLU A 116 12.77 3.66 -9.34
N ASP A 117 12.28 2.82 -8.44
CA ASP A 117 11.00 2.16 -8.65
C ASP A 117 9.87 3.17 -8.58
N PRO A 118 8.85 3.02 -9.42
CA PRO A 118 7.70 3.92 -9.35
C PRO A 118 6.86 3.64 -8.11
N ALA A 119 5.97 4.57 -7.79
CA ALA A 119 4.98 4.35 -6.75
C ALA A 119 3.93 3.39 -7.30
N LEU A 120 3.44 2.49 -6.46
CA LEU A 120 2.48 1.48 -6.86
C LEU A 120 1.17 1.73 -6.15
N PHE A 121 0.08 1.77 -6.91
CA PHE A 121 -1.24 2.01 -6.35
C PHE A 121 -2.17 0.86 -6.68
N MET A 122 -3.19 0.70 -5.84
CA MET A 122 -4.17 -0.36 -6.01
C MET A 122 -5.51 0.13 -5.50
N ILE A 123 -6.58 -0.18 -6.24
CA ILE A 123 -7.94 0.03 -5.77
C ILE A 123 -8.57 -1.34 -5.57
N LEU A 124 -9.15 -1.54 -4.40
CA LEU A 124 -9.80 -2.81 -4.06
C LEU A 124 -11.11 -2.52 -3.35
N ASN A 125 -11.92 -3.56 -3.22
CA ASN A 125 -13.17 -3.41 -2.48
C ASN A 125 -12.87 -3.39 -0.98
N ASP A 126 -13.74 -2.71 -0.24
CA ASP A 126 -13.55 -2.55 1.21
C ASP A 126 -13.45 -3.88 1.94
N HIS A 127 -14.25 -4.86 1.55
CA HIS A 127 -14.27 -6.16 2.23
C HIS A 127 -13.07 -7.04 1.88
N GLU A 128 -12.23 -6.60 0.96
CA GLU A 128 -11.05 -7.37 0.58
C GLU A 128 -9.83 -7.09 1.44
N ILE A 129 -9.92 -6.11 2.33
CA ILE A 129 -8.84 -5.83 3.27
C ILE A 129 -8.68 -7.02 4.20
N ILE A 130 -7.44 -7.48 4.37
CA ILE A 130 -7.19 -8.68 5.16
C ILE A 130 -6.92 -8.35 6.61
N ALA A 131 -6.14 -7.32 6.88
CA ALA A 131 -5.74 -7.01 8.24
C ALA A 131 -5.21 -5.59 8.32
N LYS A 132 -5.18 -5.06 9.54
CA LYS A 132 -4.57 -3.77 9.81
C LYS A 132 -3.20 -4.01 10.42
N VAL A 133 -2.20 -3.30 9.91
CA VAL A 133 -0.84 -3.41 10.42
C VAL A 133 -0.73 -2.54 11.66
N ILE A 134 -0.39 -3.14 12.78
CA ILE A 134 -0.33 -2.42 14.04
C ILE A 134 1.09 -2.13 14.50
N GLY A 135 2.08 -2.49 13.69
CA GLY A 135 3.47 -2.24 14.01
C GLY A 135 4.15 -1.50 12.89
N ASP A 136 5.45 -1.74 12.75
CA ASP A 136 6.24 -1.12 11.70
C ASP A 136 5.89 -1.74 10.35
N PRO A 137 5.36 -0.94 9.41
CA PRO A 137 4.98 -1.48 8.11
C PRO A 137 6.18 -1.97 7.30
N LEU A 138 7.38 -1.56 7.64
CA LEU A 138 8.57 -2.02 6.93
C LEU A 138 9.11 -3.34 7.47
N ALA A 139 8.77 -3.68 8.70
CA ALA A 139 9.26 -4.91 9.31
C ALA A 139 8.45 -6.13 8.90
N MET A 140 7.24 -5.93 8.41
CA MET A 140 6.36 -7.03 8.05
C MET A 140 6.69 -7.53 6.65
N LYS A 141 6.94 -8.83 6.54
CA LYS A 141 7.24 -9.40 5.23
C LYS A 141 5.96 -9.57 4.42
N ALA A 142 6.07 -9.35 3.12
CA ALA A 142 4.92 -9.46 2.23
C ALA A 142 4.46 -10.92 2.13
N PHE A 143 5.42 -11.84 2.02
CA PHE A 143 5.12 -13.25 1.97
C PHE A 143 6.39 -14.01 2.26
N LEU A 144 6.25 -15.26 2.53
CA LEU A 144 7.39 -16.10 2.84
C LEU A 144 7.96 -16.76 1.60
#